data_f494281df839d8d25f5df2492340ea38
#
_entry.id   f494281df839d8d25f5df2492340ea38
#
_cell.length_a   1.000
_cell.length_b   1.000
_cell.length_c   1.000
_cell.angle_alpha   90.00
_cell.angle_beta   90.00
_cell.angle_gamma   90.00
#
_symmetry.space_group_name_H-M   'P 1'
#
loop_
_entity.id
_entity.type
_entity.pdbx_description
1 polymer ?
#
loop_
_entity_poly.entity_id
_entity_poly.type
_entity_poly.pdbx_seq_one_letter_code
_entity_poly.pdbx_strand_id
1 'polypeptide(L)'
;MNEDSSIAELEAFLEEYPDTRFMDVFAADINGIIRGKRIPREDFSKPFEKGANFCASAALLNSRGEAAENHPHGAHDGDPDIRSVAVPGSLATVPWASVPTAQCLLELQEFDGKPFFGDPRNVL
;
A
#
# COMPACT_ATOMS: atom_id res chain seq x y z
N MET A 1 -1.47 15.46 2.15
CA MET A 1 -2.94 15.34 2.33
C MET A 1 -3.21 14.88 3.76
N ASN A 2 -4.20 15.40 4.41
CA ASN A 2 -4.58 14.96 5.74
C ASN A 2 -5.52 13.74 5.68
N GLU A 3 -5.73 13.13 6.83
CA GLU A 3 -6.56 11.94 6.99
C GLU A 3 -8.01 12.16 6.53
N ASP A 4 -8.58 13.32 6.84
CA ASP A 4 -9.95 13.65 6.48
C ASP A 4 -10.16 13.69 4.96
N SER A 5 -9.20 14.24 4.22
CA SER A 5 -9.26 14.29 2.75
C SER A 5 -9.12 12.90 2.14
N SER A 6 -8.28 12.04 2.72
CA SER A 6 -8.13 10.67 2.27
C SER A 6 -9.41 9.85 2.46
N ILE A 7 -10.04 9.98 3.62
CA ILE A 7 -11.31 9.31 3.90
C ILE A 7 -12.40 9.80 2.96
N ALA A 8 -12.45 11.10 2.68
CA ALA A 8 -13.43 11.67 1.75
C ALA A 8 -13.28 11.07 0.34
N GLU A 9 -12.05 10.83 -0.12
CA GLU A 9 -11.80 10.16 -1.40
C GLU A 9 -12.40 8.75 -1.42
N LEU A 10 -12.17 7.97 -0.36
CA LEU A 10 -12.73 6.63 -0.24
C LEU A 10 -14.26 6.65 -0.22
N GLU A 11 -14.85 7.54 0.57
CA GLU A 11 -16.30 7.66 0.67
C GLU A 11 -16.94 8.03 -0.68
N ALA A 12 -16.36 8.97 -1.41
CA ALA A 12 -16.84 9.37 -2.72
C ALA A 12 -16.73 8.21 -3.72
N PHE A 13 -15.66 7.45 -3.67
CA PHE A 13 -15.48 6.26 -4.51
C PHE A 13 -16.58 5.21 -4.24
N LEU A 14 -16.87 4.95 -2.97
CA LEU A 14 -17.87 3.95 -2.59
C LEU A 14 -19.30 4.40 -2.88
N GLU A 15 -19.57 5.71 -2.94
CA GLU A 15 -20.86 6.22 -3.42
C GLU A 15 -21.05 5.94 -4.90
N GLU A 16 -20.00 6.09 -5.70
CA GLU A 16 -20.04 5.84 -7.14
C GLU A 16 -20.03 4.32 -7.45
N TYR A 17 -19.29 3.54 -6.66
CA TYR A 17 -19.13 2.10 -6.84
C TYR A 17 -19.52 1.32 -5.58
N PRO A 18 -20.79 1.35 -5.18
CA PRO A 18 -21.21 0.79 -3.87
C PRO A 18 -21.07 -0.73 -3.74
N ASP A 19 -20.96 -1.45 -4.86
CA ASP A 19 -20.86 -2.92 -4.87
C ASP A 19 -19.41 -3.41 -4.75
N THR A 20 -18.44 -2.53 -4.57
CA THR A 20 -17.03 -2.90 -4.43
C THR A 20 -16.83 -3.82 -3.23
N ARG A 21 -16.29 -5.02 -3.47
CA ARG A 21 -16.10 -6.05 -2.44
C ARG A 21 -14.69 -6.16 -1.93
N PHE A 22 -13.70 -5.93 -2.79
CA PHE A 22 -12.29 -6.05 -2.46
C PHE A 22 -11.51 -4.82 -2.93
N MET A 23 -10.37 -4.58 -2.32
CA MET A 23 -9.42 -3.57 -2.76
C MET A 23 -8.03 -4.20 -2.82
N ASP A 24 -7.40 -4.08 -3.98
CA ASP A 24 -5.99 -4.45 -4.14
C ASP A 24 -5.13 -3.22 -3.82
N VAL A 25 -4.35 -3.33 -2.76
CA VAL A 25 -3.43 -2.26 -2.33
C VAL A 25 -2.01 -2.70 -2.60
N PHE A 26 -1.20 -1.83 -3.20
CA PHE A 26 0.12 -2.23 -3.66
C PHE A 26 1.11 -1.07 -3.70
N ALA A 27 2.38 -1.44 -3.60
CA ALA A 27 3.51 -0.55 -3.80
C ALA A 27 4.51 -1.21 -4.75
N ALA A 28 5.32 -0.42 -5.43
CA ALA A 28 6.41 -0.96 -6.24
C ALA A 28 7.65 -1.18 -5.37
N ASP A 29 8.36 -2.29 -5.61
CA ASP A 29 9.67 -2.50 -4.99
C ASP A 29 10.76 -1.81 -5.82
N ILE A 30 12.01 -1.94 -5.38
CA ILE A 30 13.16 -1.29 -6.03
C ILE A 30 13.38 -1.77 -7.47
N ASN A 31 12.85 -2.93 -7.83
CA ASN A 31 12.92 -3.49 -9.19
C ASN A 31 11.72 -3.08 -10.06
N GLY A 32 10.79 -2.27 -9.53
CA GLY A 32 9.57 -1.91 -10.21
C GLY A 32 8.49 -3.00 -10.20
N ILE A 33 8.68 -4.04 -9.40
CA ILE A 33 7.69 -5.12 -9.27
C ILE A 33 6.60 -4.68 -8.31
N ILE A 34 5.35 -4.85 -8.72
CA ILE A 34 4.20 -4.51 -7.88
C ILE A 34 4.01 -5.58 -6.84
N ARG A 35 4.00 -5.15 -5.58
CA ARG A 35 3.78 -6.03 -4.42
C ARG A 35 2.69 -5.47 -3.55
N GLY A 36 1.76 -6.33 -3.15
CA GLY A 36 0.63 -5.87 -2.36
C GLY A 36 -0.24 -7.01 -1.89
N LYS A 37 -1.43 -6.65 -1.50
CA LYS A 37 -2.41 -7.61 -1.00
C LYS A 37 -3.81 -7.15 -1.32
N ARG A 38 -4.75 -8.10 -1.29
CA ARG A 38 -6.19 -7.81 -1.40
C ARG A 38 -6.77 -7.71 0.00
N ILE A 39 -7.52 -6.64 0.24
CA ILE A 39 -8.19 -6.44 1.52
C ILE A 39 -9.71 -6.46 1.35
N PRO A 40 -10.45 -6.96 2.36
CA PRO A 40 -11.92 -7.01 2.32
C PRO A 40 -12.52 -5.66 2.63
N ARG A 41 -13.82 -5.52 2.38
CA ARG A 41 -14.58 -4.28 2.54
C ARG A 41 -14.40 -3.64 3.94
N GLU A 42 -14.42 -4.44 4.99
CA GLU A 42 -14.29 -3.97 6.37
C GLU A 42 -12.94 -3.32 6.69
N ASP A 43 -11.94 -3.56 5.86
CA ASP A 43 -10.59 -3.03 6.05
C ASP A 43 -10.25 -1.85 5.11
N PHE A 44 -11.17 -1.44 4.27
CA PHE A 44 -10.92 -0.40 3.24
C PHE A 44 -10.42 0.92 3.82
N SER A 45 -10.88 1.29 5.01
CA SER A 45 -10.50 2.58 5.61
C SER A 45 -9.05 2.63 6.09
N LYS A 46 -8.44 1.48 6.39
CA LYS A 46 -7.10 1.44 7.01
C LYS A 46 -6.03 2.21 6.23
N PRO A 47 -5.86 2.03 4.90
CA PRO A 47 -4.86 2.80 4.16
C PRO A 47 -5.16 4.31 4.11
N PHE A 48 -6.42 4.69 4.32
CA PHE A 48 -6.87 6.08 4.25
C PHE A 48 -6.90 6.78 5.61
N GLU A 49 -6.64 6.05 6.67
CA GLU A 49 -6.59 6.56 8.05
C GLU A 49 -5.15 6.49 8.57
N LYS A 50 -4.92 5.56 9.50
CA LYS A 50 -3.62 5.39 10.15
C LYS A 50 -2.59 4.66 9.29
N GLY A 51 -3.03 4.13 8.16
CA GLY A 51 -2.22 3.28 7.31
C GLY A 51 -2.36 1.80 7.65
N ALA A 52 -2.04 0.95 6.69
CA ALA A 52 -2.00 -0.49 6.87
C ALA A 52 -0.56 -0.94 7.14
N ASN A 53 -0.41 -2.08 7.80
CA ASN A 53 0.91 -2.64 8.04
C ASN A 53 1.45 -3.29 6.76
N PHE A 54 2.74 -3.09 6.51
CA PHE A 54 3.44 -3.63 5.36
C PHE A 54 4.86 -3.99 5.79
N CYS A 55 5.38 -5.15 5.37
CA CYS A 55 6.74 -5.54 5.75
C CYS A 55 7.77 -4.59 5.15
N ALA A 56 8.65 -4.03 5.98
CA ALA A 56 9.67 -3.09 5.53
C ALA A 56 10.57 -3.67 4.43
N SER A 57 10.89 -4.96 4.53
CA SER A 57 11.75 -5.64 3.55
C SER A 57 11.08 -5.85 2.19
N ALA A 58 9.76 -5.76 2.09
CA ALA A 58 9.04 -6.04 0.84
C ALA A 58 9.48 -5.12 -0.30
N ALA A 59 9.81 -3.87 -0.01
CA ALA A 59 10.30 -2.91 -1.01
C ALA A 59 11.74 -3.19 -1.45
N LEU A 60 12.47 -4.01 -0.70
CA LEU A 60 13.90 -4.28 -0.89
C LEU A 60 14.18 -5.70 -1.39
N LEU A 61 13.15 -6.44 -1.80
CA LEU A 61 13.31 -7.78 -2.35
C LEU A 61 13.95 -7.71 -3.74
N ASN A 62 14.66 -8.79 -4.11
CA ASN A 62 15.20 -8.89 -5.47
C ASN A 62 14.09 -9.26 -6.47
N SER A 63 14.43 -9.37 -7.76
CA SER A 63 13.45 -9.66 -8.81
C SER A 63 12.77 -11.03 -8.68
N ARG A 64 13.33 -11.94 -7.86
CA ARG A 64 12.74 -13.25 -7.57
C ARG A 64 11.88 -13.24 -6.30
N GLY A 65 11.79 -12.12 -5.61
CA GLY A 65 11.07 -12.02 -4.33
C GLY A 65 11.89 -12.48 -3.12
N GLU A 66 13.22 -12.58 -3.26
CA GLU A 66 14.11 -13.01 -2.18
C GLU A 66 14.66 -11.80 -1.43
N ALA A 67 14.80 -11.92 -0.11
CA ALA A 67 15.35 -10.87 0.72
C ALA A 67 16.88 -10.76 0.53
N ALA A 68 17.37 -9.52 0.47
CA ALA A 68 18.81 -9.27 0.46
C ALA A 68 19.40 -9.52 1.87
N GLU A 69 20.63 -10.05 1.91
CA GLU A 69 21.27 -10.40 3.19
C GLU A 69 21.78 -9.19 3.97
N ASN A 70 22.13 -8.12 3.28
CA ASN A 70 22.88 -6.98 3.86
C ASN A 70 22.10 -5.67 3.87
N HIS A 71 20.77 -5.69 3.87
CA HIS A 71 19.99 -4.47 4.00
C HIS A 71 19.54 -4.24 5.46
N PRO A 72 19.10 -3.01 5.80
CA PRO A 72 18.75 -2.66 7.19
C PRO A 72 17.58 -3.45 7.79
N HIS A 73 16.69 -3.98 6.96
CA HIS A 73 15.51 -4.72 7.40
C HIS A 73 15.48 -6.12 6.80
N GLY A 74 14.98 -7.07 7.55
CA GLY A 74 14.84 -8.45 7.10
C GLY A 74 14.79 -9.42 8.28
N ALA A 75 15.13 -10.68 8.04
CA ALA A 75 15.06 -11.71 9.08
C ALA A 75 15.95 -11.39 10.30
N HIS A 76 17.05 -10.66 10.10
CA HIS A 76 18.01 -10.35 11.17
C HIS A 76 17.46 -9.36 12.21
N ASP A 77 16.48 -8.54 11.87
CA ASP A 77 15.85 -7.59 12.80
C ASP A 77 14.37 -7.90 13.06
N GLY A 78 13.93 -9.13 12.72
CA GLY A 78 12.55 -9.56 12.90
C GLY A 78 11.61 -9.12 11.79
N ASP A 79 12.13 -8.58 10.70
CA ASP A 79 11.36 -8.12 9.54
C ASP A 79 10.17 -7.23 9.94
N PRO A 80 10.42 -6.08 10.58
CA PRO A 80 9.36 -5.25 11.15
C PRO A 80 8.43 -4.69 10.09
N ASP A 81 7.17 -4.47 10.48
CA ASP A 81 6.21 -3.75 9.66
C ASP A 81 6.52 -2.26 9.63
N ILE A 82 6.15 -1.64 8.54
CA ILE A 82 6.10 -0.18 8.39
C ILE A 82 4.68 0.21 8.01
N ARG A 83 4.41 1.50 8.05
CA ARG A 83 3.11 2.05 7.72
C ARG A 83 2.98 2.24 6.22
N SER A 84 1.84 1.88 5.65
CA SER A 84 1.52 2.16 4.25
C SER A 84 0.22 2.96 4.17
N VAL A 85 0.25 4.05 3.40
CA VAL A 85 -0.89 4.95 3.26
C VAL A 85 -1.27 5.11 1.80
N ALA A 86 -2.55 5.33 1.54
CA ALA A 86 -3.05 5.50 0.18
C ALA A 86 -2.47 6.76 -0.46
N VAL A 87 -1.99 6.63 -1.70
CA VAL A 87 -1.56 7.77 -2.49
C VAL A 87 -2.81 8.51 -2.99
N PRO A 88 -2.91 9.82 -2.74
CA PRO A 88 -4.05 10.60 -3.19
C PRO A 88 -4.27 10.49 -4.70
N GLY A 89 -5.52 10.28 -5.09
CA GLY A 89 -5.90 10.20 -6.50
C GLY A 89 -5.60 8.86 -7.17
N SER A 90 -5.06 7.87 -6.44
CA SER A 90 -4.72 6.56 -7.02
C SER A 90 -5.85 5.54 -6.95
N LEU A 91 -6.91 5.83 -6.22
CA LEU A 91 -8.03 4.91 -6.06
C LEU A 91 -8.81 4.79 -7.37
N ALA A 92 -8.94 3.58 -7.88
CA ALA A 92 -9.58 3.32 -9.16
C ALA A 92 -10.27 1.95 -9.16
N THR A 93 -11.13 1.72 -10.16
CA THR A 93 -11.72 0.40 -10.36
C THR A 93 -10.73 -0.54 -11.05
N VAL A 94 -10.97 -1.86 -10.92
CA VAL A 94 -10.28 -2.90 -11.69
C VAL A 94 -11.27 -3.48 -12.69
N PRO A 95 -11.34 -2.93 -13.93
CA PRO A 95 -12.41 -3.28 -14.88
C PRO A 95 -12.40 -4.75 -15.32
N TRP A 96 -11.23 -5.40 -15.29
CA TRP A 96 -11.07 -6.80 -15.72
C TRP A 96 -11.38 -7.81 -14.61
N ALA A 97 -11.66 -7.36 -13.38
CA ALA A 97 -11.94 -8.27 -12.28
C ALA A 97 -13.34 -8.87 -12.41
N SER A 98 -13.47 -10.17 -12.10
CA SER A 98 -14.76 -10.87 -12.15
C SER A 98 -15.69 -10.46 -11.01
N VAL A 99 -15.14 -9.95 -9.92
CA VAL A 99 -15.87 -9.41 -8.76
C VAL A 99 -15.53 -7.94 -8.65
N PRO A 100 -16.51 -7.04 -8.36
CA PRO A 100 -16.20 -5.61 -8.24
C PRO A 100 -15.07 -5.35 -7.25
N THR A 101 -13.95 -4.85 -7.77
CA THR A 101 -12.69 -4.66 -7.04
C THR A 101 -12.15 -3.26 -7.32
N ALA A 102 -11.62 -2.62 -6.29
CA ALA A 102 -10.87 -1.38 -6.38
C ALA A 102 -9.37 -1.67 -6.36
N GLN A 103 -8.57 -0.69 -6.75
CA GLN A 103 -7.12 -0.73 -6.61
C GLN A 103 -6.61 0.61 -6.11
N CYS A 104 -5.54 0.58 -5.34
CA CYS A 104 -4.99 1.77 -4.72
C CYS A 104 -3.47 1.62 -4.57
N LEU A 105 -2.74 2.66 -4.94
CA LEU A 105 -1.29 2.70 -4.76
C LEU A 105 -0.98 3.14 -3.32
N LEU A 106 0.02 2.53 -2.72
CA LEU A 106 0.47 2.83 -1.37
C LEU A 106 1.80 3.57 -1.38
N GLU A 107 1.94 4.49 -0.45
CA GLU A 107 3.21 5.12 -0.09
C GLU A 107 3.66 4.53 1.25
N LEU A 108 4.93 4.13 1.34
CA LEU A 108 5.50 3.54 2.54
C LEU A 108 6.11 4.63 3.41
N GLN A 109 5.80 4.59 4.71
CA GLN A 109 6.25 5.57 5.69
C GLN A 109 6.73 4.88 6.96
N GLU A 110 7.65 5.53 7.67
CA GLU A 110 7.96 5.15 9.04
C GLU A 110 6.74 5.47 9.94
N PHE A 111 6.68 4.87 11.13
CA PHE A 111 5.55 5.09 12.04
C PHE A 111 5.43 6.54 12.53
N ASP A 112 6.52 7.32 12.46
CA ASP A 112 6.50 8.74 12.78
C ASP A 112 6.00 9.62 11.62
N GLY A 113 5.62 9.01 10.49
CA GLY A 113 5.11 9.72 9.32
C GLY A 113 6.18 10.12 8.31
N LYS A 114 7.47 9.89 8.60
CA LYS A 114 8.54 10.19 7.65
C LYS A 114 8.53 9.21 6.49
N PRO A 115 8.94 9.65 5.28
CA PRO A 115 9.04 8.75 4.14
C PRO A 115 10.01 7.59 4.43
N PHE A 116 9.58 6.37 4.09
CA PHE A 116 10.45 5.20 4.21
C PHE A 116 11.51 5.23 3.09
N PHE A 117 12.78 5.09 3.46
CA PHE A 117 13.89 5.18 2.51
C PHE A 117 13.86 4.10 1.42
N GLY A 118 13.27 2.94 1.72
CA GLY A 118 13.20 1.81 0.79
C GLY A 118 12.08 1.92 -0.24
N ASP A 119 11.19 2.90 -0.13
CA ASP A 119 10.14 3.11 -1.12
C ASP A 119 10.70 3.89 -2.32
N PRO A 120 10.74 3.29 -3.53
CA PRO A 120 11.27 3.98 -4.71
C PRO A 120 10.58 5.31 -5.01
N ARG A 121 9.32 5.48 -4.65
CA ARG A 121 8.58 6.73 -4.85
C ARG A 121 9.15 7.87 -4.01
N ASN A 122 9.74 7.57 -2.86
CA ASN A 122 10.33 8.57 -1.97
C ASN A 122 11.72 9.03 -2.45
N VAL A 123 12.33 8.31 -3.37
CA VAL A 123 13.61 8.67 -3.98
C VAL A 123 13.43 9.65 -5.12
N LEU A 124 12.28 9.63 -5.75
CA LEU A 124 11.94 10.53 -6.84
C LEU A 124 11.52 11.88 -6.30
#